data_d6ba32c77a029b908a2284f05ab111b5
#
_entry.id   d6ba32c77a029b908a2284f05ab111b5
#
_cell.length_a   1.000
_cell.length_b   1.000
_cell.length_c   1.000
_cell.angle_alpha   90.00
_cell.angle_beta   90.00
_cell.angle_gamma   90.00
#
_symmetry.space_group_name_H-M   'P 1'
#
loop_
_entity.id
_entity.type
_entity.pdbx_description
1 polymer ?
#
loop_
_entity_poly.entity_id
_entity_poly.type
_entity_poly.pdbx_seq_one_letter_code
_entity_poly.pdbx_strand_id
1 'polypeptide(L)'
;MHADPAAWDRLMTWCALLTGDFIATQVEAGASAVQLFDSWAGSLSPADYRARVAPYSALAIERARRAVSPTTGRPAPLIHFGTGTARILVPMHDAGARAVGVDERTDLAEAIETLADSEDGPCPVQGNIDPALLGAGAAPLERAVETCLAAGRAAPAHVVNLGHGVPP
;
A
#
# COMPACT_ATOMS: atom_id res chain seq x y z
N MET A 1 4.94 -15.19 -16.15
CA MET A 1 3.55 -14.72 -16.41
C MET A 1 3.18 -14.71 -17.88
N HIS A 2 4.00 -14.18 -18.81
CA HIS A 2 3.67 -14.17 -20.24
C HIS A 2 3.84 -15.53 -20.93
N ALA A 3 4.85 -16.31 -20.59
CA ALA A 3 5.15 -17.60 -21.22
C ALA A 3 4.13 -18.70 -20.86
N ASP A 4 3.63 -18.70 -19.64
CA ASP A 4 2.58 -19.65 -19.17
C ASP A 4 1.59 -18.92 -18.24
N PRO A 5 0.55 -18.31 -18.81
CA PRO A 5 -0.47 -17.59 -18.05
C PRO A 5 -1.25 -18.50 -17.10
N ALA A 6 -1.44 -19.77 -17.44
CA ALA A 6 -2.19 -20.70 -16.59
C ALA A 6 -1.39 -21.11 -15.34
N ALA A 7 -0.08 -21.33 -15.49
CA ALA A 7 0.79 -21.60 -14.34
C ALA A 7 0.91 -20.35 -13.46
N TRP A 8 0.98 -19.16 -14.07
CA TRP A 8 0.98 -17.89 -13.35
C TRP A 8 -0.29 -17.72 -12.51
N ASP A 9 -1.46 -17.93 -13.11
CA ASP A 9 -2.75 -17.83 -12.43
C ASP A 9 -2.84 -18.77 -11.20
N ARG A 10 -2.47 -20.05 -11.38
CA ARG A 10 -2.45 -21.00 -10.26
C ARG A 10 -1.52 -20.58 -9.14
N LEU A 11 -0.31 -20.13 -9.48
CA LEU A 11 0.68 -19.66 -8.50
C LEU A 11 0.19 -18.43 -7.75
N MET A 12 -0.28 -17.42 -8.48
CA MET A 12 -0.72 -16.16 -7.90
C MET A 12 -2.00 -16.32 -7.06
N THR A 13 -2.91 -17.17 -7.50
CA THR A 13 -4.10 -17.54 -6.70
C THR A 13 -3.69 -18.16 -5.37
N TRP A 14 -2.78 -19.13 -5.40
CA TRP A 14 -2.26 -19.75 -4.18
C TRP A 14 -1.57 -18.75 -3.26
N CYS A 15 -0.70 -17.90 -3.80
CA CYS A 15 -0.02 -16.84 -3.04
C CYS A 15 -1.04 -15.87 -2.42
N ALA A 16 -2.03 -15.43 -3.19
CA ALA A 16 -3.06 -14.51 -2.71
C ALA A 16 -3.88 -15.07 -1.55
N LEU A 17 -4.31 -16.33 -1.66
CA LEU A 17 -5.06 -17.00 -0.59
C LEU A 17 -4.21 -17.15 0.67
N LEU A 18 -2.96 -17.60 0.54
CA LEU A 18 -2.03 -17.73 1.66
C LEU A 18 -1.75 -16.38 2.34
N THR A 19 -1.50 -15.34 1.55
CA THR A 19 -1.24 -14.00 2.05
C THR A 19 -2.48 -13.43 2.76
N GLY A 20 -3.66 -13.61 2.18
CA GLY A 20 -4.92 -13.17 2.78
C GLY A 20 -5.19 -13.87 4.12
N ASP A 21 -4.97 -15.18 4.22
CA ASP A 21 -5.12 -15.94 5.47
C ASP A 21 -4.07 -15.52 6.51
N PHE A 22 -2.83 -15.26 6.08
CA PHE A 22 -1.78 -14.77 6.97
C PHE A 22 -2.12 -13.39 7.56
N ILE A 23 -2.64 -12.47 6.74
CA ILE A 23 -3.10 -11.15 7.21
C ILE A 23 -4.32 -11.31 8.14
N ALA A 24 -5.29 -12.15 7.78
CA ALA A 24 -6.46 -12.43 8.61
C ALA A 24 -6.07 -12.92 10.00
N THR A 25 -5.11 -13.84 10.08
CA THR A 25 -4.59 -14.36 11.37
C THR A 25 -4.01 -13.25 12.25
N GLN A 26 -3.31 -12.26 11.66
CA GLN A 26 -2.80 -11.11 12.41
C GLN A 26 -3.94 -10.23 12.95
N VAL A 27 -4.99 -10.02 12.15
CA VAL A 27 -6.18 -9.28 12.58
C VAL A 27 -6.88 -10.01 13.73
N GLU A 28 -7.07 -11.31 13.63
CA GLU A 28 -7.67 -12.16 14.67
C GLU A 28 -6.83 -12.20 15.96
N ALA A 29 -5.50 -12.07 15.83
CA ALA A 29 -4.57 -11.94 16.95
C ALA A 29 -4.58 -10.54 17.60
N GLY A 30 -5.32 -9.56 17.04
CA GLY A 30 -5.53 -8.24 17.64
C GLY A 30 -4.95 -7.07 16.88
N ALA A 31 -4.40 -7.26 15.67
CA ALA A 31 -3.93 -6.14 14.86
C ALA A 31 -5.10 -5.18 14.56
N SER A 32 -4.87 -3.88 14.78
CA SER A 32 -5.85 -2.81 14.54
C SER A 32 -5.76 -2.19 13.15
N ALA A 33 -4.63 -2.42 12.46
CA ALA A 33 -4.38 -2.09 11.06
C ALA A 33 -3.38 -3.11 10.50
N VAL A 34 -3.42 -3.35 9.19
CA VAL A 34 -2.53 -4.30 8.51
C VAL A 34 -2.03 -3.72 7.20
N GLN A 35 -0.92 -4.25 6.68
CA GLN A 35 -0.33 -3.79 5.44
C GLN A 35 0.01 -4.97 4.52
N LEU A 36 -0.43 -4.86 3.26
CA LEU A 36 -0.01 -5.73 2.18
C LEU A 36 1.20 -5.10 1.49
N PHE A 37 2.33 -5.80 1.49
CA PHE A 37 3.55 -5.39 0.82
C PHE A 37 3.64 -5.99 -0.58
N ASP A 38 3.63 -5.14 -1.59
CA ASP A 38 3.80 -5.49 -2.99
C ASP A 38 5.10 -4.88 -3.54
N SER A 39 6.21 -5.22 -2.87
CA SER A 39 7.50 -4.50 -3.00
C SER A 39 8.09 -4.46 -4.40
N TRP A 40 7.76 -5.44 -5.25
CA TRP A 40 8.29 -5.55 -6.63
C TRP A 40 7.32 -5.07 -7.70
N ALA A 41 6.09 -4.72 -7.34
CA ALA A 41 5.04 -4.30 -8.28
C ALA A 41 5.45 -3.09 -9.13
N GLY A 42 6.20 -2.16 -8.56
CA GLY A 42 6.69 -0.98 -9.26
C GLY A 42 7.64 -1.27 -10.44
N SER A 43 8.18 -2.50 -10.55
CA SER A 43 8.99 -2.93 -11.69
C SER A 43 8.15 -3.31 -12.91
N LEU A 44 6.85 -3.45 -12.77
CA LEU A 44 5.93 -3.84 -13.84
C LEU A 44 5.44 -2.63 -14.64
N SER A 45 5.03 -2.88 -15.89
CA SER A 45 4.23 -1.91 -16.61
C SER A 45 2.85 -1.78 -15.94
N PRO A 46 2.18 -0.60 -15.99
CA PRO A 46 0.82 -0.47 -15.48
C PRO A 46 -0.18 -1.45 -16.10
N ALA A 47 0.00 -1.80 -17.37
CA ALA A 47 -0.83 -2.78 -18.06
C ALA A 47 -0.64 -4.20 -17.50
N ASP A 48 0.61 -4.62 -17.28
CA ASP A 48 0.91 -5.93 -16.68
C ASP A 48 0.43 -6.01 -15.23
N TYR A 49 0.64 -4.94 -14.45
CA TYR A 49 0.14 -4.90 -13.09
C TYR A 49 -1.38 -5.10 -13.05
N ARG A 50 -2.14 -4.30 -13.81
CA ARG A 50 -3.60 -4.43 -13.88
C ARG A 50 -4.07 -5.81 -14.34
N ALA A 51 -3.42 -6.38 -15.35
CA ALA A 51 -3.87 -7.63 -15.94
C ALA A 51 -3.37 -8.88 -15.19
N ARG A 52 -2.22 -8.80 -14.52
CA ARG A 52 -1.49 -9.97 -14.03
C ARG A 52 -1.23 -10.00 -12.53
N VAL A 53 -1.43 -8.89 -11.80
CA VAL A 53 -1.15 -8.79 -10.36
C VAL A 53 -2.33 -8.25 -9.58
N ALA A 54 -2.92 -7.12 -9.98
CA ALA A 54 -4.02 -6.48 -9.26
C ALA A 54 -5.19 -7.42 -8.89
N PRO A 55 -5.64 -8.37 -9.76
CA PRO A 55 -6.70 -9.31 -9.38
C PRO A 55 -6.35 -10.20 -8.19
N TYR A 56 -5.08 -10.56 -8.05
CA TYR A 56 -4.61 -11.41 -6.94
C TYR A 56 -4.38 -10.59 -5.66
N SER A 57 -3.94 -9.34 -5.79
CA SER A 57 -3.91 -8.41 -4.67
C SER A 57 -5.33 -8.17 -4.13
N ALA A 58 -6.31 -7.99 -5.02
CA ALA A 58 -7.72 -7.88 -4.64
C ALA A 58 -8.23 -9.14 -3.91
N LEU A 59 -7.88 -10.33 -4.40
CA LEU A 59 -8.24 -11.61 -3.76
C LEU A 59 -7.66 -11.72 -2.34
N ALA A 60 -6.39 -11.34 -2.16
CA ALA A 60 -5.74 -11.36 -0.85
C ALA A 60 -6.40 -10.36 0.11
N ILE A 61 -6.69 -9.15 -0.36
CA ILE A 61 -7.36 -8.11 0.42
C ILE A 61 -8.77 -8.53 0.83
N GLU A 62 -9.55 -9.06 -0.11
CA GLU A 62 -10.90 -9.55 0.18
C GLU A 62 -10.89 -10.68 1.23
N ARG A 63 -9.92 -11.59 1.11
CA ARG A 63 -9.74 -12.68 2.07
C ARG A 63 -9.44 -12.14 3.47
N ALA A 64 -8.50 -11.19 3.59
CA ALA A 64 -8.11 -10.57 4.83
C ALA A 64 -9.24 -9.78 5.52
N ARG A 65 -10.10 -9.11 4.74
CA ARG A 65 -11.21 -8.30 5.25
C ARG A 65 -12.28 -9.07 6.03
N ARG A 66 -12.33 -10.39 5.93
CA ARG A 66 -13.31 -11.24 6.64
C ARG A 66 -12.98 -11.35 8.13
N ALA A 67 -11.73 -11.09 8.50
CA ALA A 67 -11.29 -11.14 9.88
C ALA A 67 -11.69 -9.88 10.66
N VAL A 68 -12.08 -10.06 11.92
CA VAL A 68 -12.45 -9.00 12.84
C VAL A 68 -11.43 -8.95 13.97
N SER A 69 -10.84 -7.78 14.20
CA SER A 69 -9.90 -7.58 15.29
C SER A 69 -10.64 -7.58 16.64
N PRO A 70 -10.26 -8.43 17.59
CA PRO A 70 -10.83 -8.41 18.93
C PRO A 70 -10.50 -7.12 19.68
N THR A 71 -9.45 -6.40 19.28
CA THR A 71 -9.07 -5.12 19.89
C THR A 71 -10.04 -3.99 19.51
N THR A 72 -10.54 -3.98 18.28
CA THR A 72 -11.40 -2.89 17.76
C THR A 72 -12.85 -3.30 17.59
N GLY A 73 -13.14 -4.60 17.56
CA GLY A 73 -14.45 -5.14 17.21
C GLY A 73 -14.84 -4.95 15.74
N ARG A 74 -13.89 -4.63 14.86
CA ARG A 74 -14.10 -4.31 13.44
C ARG A 74 -13.04 -4.96 12.56
N PRO A 75 -13.30 -5.13 11.24
CA PRO A 75 -12.25 -5.44 10.28
C PRO A 75 -11.14 -4.40 10.33
N ALA A 76 -9.88 -4.83 10.31
CA ALA A 76 -8.75 -3.92 10.30
C ALA A 76 -8.64 -3.21 8.94
N PRO A 77 -8.39 -1.89 8.90
CA PRO A 77 -8.05 -1.21 7.66
C PRO A 77 -6.75 -1.80 7.09
N LEU A 78 -6.75 -2.01 5.77
CA LEU A 78 -5.60 -2.56 5.06
C LEU A 78 -4.96 -1.47 4.21
N ILE A 79 -3.66 -1.31 4.37
CA ILE A 79 -2.81 -0.42 3.57
C ILE A 79 -2.16 -1.27 2.49
N HIS A 80 -2.19 -0.83 1.23
CA HIS A 80 -1.45 -1.46 0.14
C HIS A 80 -0.20 -0.64 -0.16
N PHE A 81 0.96 -1.22 -0.01
CA PHE A 81 2.25 -0.54 -0.16
C PHE A 81 3.17 -1.28 -1.13
N GLY A 82 3.91 -0.53 -1.92
CA GLY A 82 5.01 -1.00 -2.76
C GLY A 82 5.99 0.12 -3.04
N THR A 83 7.18 -0.22 -3.52
CA THR A 83 8.19 0.76 -3.92
C THR A 83 8.22 0.96 -5.44
N GLY A 84 8.42 2.20 -5.90
CA GLY A 84 8.39 2.56 -7.33
C GLY A 84 7.00 2.48 -7.95
N THR A 85 5.95 2.61 -7.14
CA THR A 85 4.56 2.36 -7.52
C THR A 85 3.80 3.59 -8.02
N ALA A 86 4.43 4.75 -8.19
CA ALA A 86 3.78 6.00 -8.63
C ALA A 86 2.81 5.82 -9.82
N ARG A 87 3.13 4.93 -10.75
CA ARG A 87 2.33 4.68 -11.98
C ARG A 87 1.18 3.69 -11.79
N ILE A 88 1.08 3.07 -10.63
CA ILE A 88 0.10 2.01 -10.33
C ILE A 88 -0.67 2.26 -9.01
N LEU A 89 -0.60 3.47 -8.44
CA LEU A 89 -1.28 3.80 -7.19
C LEU A 89 -2.80 3.60 -7.28
N VAL A 90 -3.42 4.08 -8.37
CA VAL A 90 -4.86 3.89 -8.60
C VAL A 90 -5.24 2.41 -8.63
N PRO A 91 -4.67 1.54 -9.48
CA PRO A 91 -5.01 0.12 -9.46
C PRO A 91 -4.63 -0.60 -8.15
N MET A 92 -3.70 -0.08 -7.35
CA MET A 92 -3.44 -0.59 -5.99
C MET A 92 -4.59 -0.25 -5.03
N HIS A 93 -5.16 0.95 -5.14
CA HIS A 93 -6.35 1.33 -4.37
C HIS A 93 -7.59 0.56 -4.83
N ASP A 94 -7.84 0.50 -6.14
CA ASP A 94 -8.98 -0.19 -6.75
C ASP A 94 -8.98 -1.72 -6.49
N ALA A 95 -7.81 -2.30 -6.15
CA ALA A 95 -7.74 -3.67 -5.62
C ALA A 95 -8.46 -3.84 -4.27
N GLY A 96 -8.92 -2.74 -3.68
CA GLY A 96 -9.76 -2.71 -2.51
C GLY A 96 -9.04 -2.31 -1.21
N ALA A 97 -7.85 -1.76 -1.27
CA ALA A 97 -7.16 -1.25 -0.09
C ALA A 97 -7.90 -0.04 0.53
N ARG A 98 -7.88 0.07 1.86
CA ARG A 98 -8.46 1.23 2.56
C ARG A 98 -7.57 2.46 2.46
N ALA A 99 -6.28 2.27 2.31
CA ALA A 99 -5.28 3.31 2.13
C ALA A 99 -4.15 2.82 1.23
N VAL A 100 -3.43 3.75 0.60
CA VAL A 100 -2.26 3.44 -0.21
C VAL A 100 -1.02 4.00 0.46
N GLY A 101 0.02 3.17 0.58
CA GLY A 101 1.34 3.61 1.01
C GLY A 101 2.12 4.16 -0.19
N VAL A 102 2.72 5.33 -0.02
CA VAL A 102 3.52 6.04 -1.03
C VAL A 102 4.99 5.99 -0.63
N ASP A 103 5.86 5.62 -1.55
CA ASP A 103 7.30 5.59 -1.30
C ASP A 103 7.96 6.98 -1.39
N GLU A 104 9.19 7.10 -0.90
CA GLU A 104 9.94 8.36 -0.83
C GLU A 104 10.32 8.96 -2.19
N ARG A 105 10.24 8.14 -3.26
CA ARG A 105 10.60 8.57 -4.63
C ARG A 105 9.44 9.20 -5.38
N THR A 106 8.26 9.20 -4.77
CA THR A 106 7.03 9.74 -5.35
C THR A 106 6.68 11.04 -4.64
N ASP A 107 6.36 12.10 -5.37
CA ASP A 107 5.80 13.32 -4.77
C ASP A 107 4.45 12.99 -4.13
N LEU A 108 4.30 13.32 -2.83
CA LEU A 108 3.11 12.95 -2.07
C LEU A 108 1.87 13.74 -2.54
N ALA A 109 2.03 14.99 -2.94
CA ALA A 109 0.91 15.79 -3.43
C ALA A 109 0.41 15.27 -4.78
N GLU A 110 1.33 14.95 -5.72
CA GLU A 110 1.00 14.32 -7.00
C GLU A 110 0.35 12.94 -6.82
N ALA A 111 0.81 12.16 -5.84
CA ALA A 111 0.21 10.87 -5.52
C ALA A 111 -1.24 11.01 -5.03
N ILE A 112 -1.51 12.00 -4.17
CA ILE A 112 -2.86 12.28 -3.65
C ILE A 112 -3.79 12.75 -4.77
N GLU A 113 -3.31 13.64 -5.65
CA GLU A 113 -4.09 14.06 -6.84
C GLU A 113 -4.40 12.87 -7.75
N THR A 114 -3.41 12.02 -8.04
CA THR A 114 -3.59 10.82 -8.85
C THR A 114 -4.61 9.86 -8.24
N LEU A 115 -4.59 9.68 -6.91
CA LEU A 115 -5.51 8.79 -6.21
C LEU A 115 -6.95 9.34 -6.15
N ALA A 116 -7.16 10.63 -6.39
CA ALA A 116 -8.51 11.20 -6.51
C ALA A 116 -9.29 10.64 -7.72
N ASP A 117 -8.59 10.12 -8.74
CA ASP A 117 -9.17 9.50 -9.92
C ASP A 117 -9.51 8.01 -9.75
N SER A 118 -9.33 7.42 -8.55
CA SER A 118 -9.69 6.02 -8.29
C SER A 118 -11.20 5.81 -8.29
N GLU A 119 -11.65 4.57 -8.55
CA GLU A 119 -13.08 4.21 -8.65
C GLU A 119 -13.85 4.54 -7.36
N ASP A 120 -13.22 4.34 -6.20
CA ASP A 120 -13.79 4.65 -4.89
C ASP A 120 -13.56 6.13 -4.45
N GLY A 121 -12.98 6.96 -5.33
CA GLY A 121 -12.63 8.36 -5.05
C GLY A 121 -11.39 8.52 -4.18
N PRO A 122 -11.18 9.73 -3.60
CA PRO A 122 -9.99 10.01 -2.81
C PRO A 122 -9.79 9.06 -1.64
N CYS A 123 -8.57 8.53 -1.47
CA CYS A 123 -8.27 7.59 -0.40
C CYS A 123 -7.26 8.14 0.61
N PRO A 124 -7.27 7.62 1.85
CA PRO A 124 -6.19 7.85 2.80
C PRO A 124 -4.83 7.40 2.25
N VAL A 125 -3.75 8.10 2.62
CA VAL A 125 -2.39 7.75 2.25
C VAL A 125 -1.50 7.54 3.47
N GLN A 126 -0.44 6.74 3.30
CA GLN A 126 0.63 6.59 4.26
C GLN A 126 1.97 6.89 3.59
N GLY A 127 2.86 7.59 4.28
CA GLY A 127 4.21 7.91 3.80
C GLY A 127 4.50 9.39 4.01
N ASN A 128 5.56 9.97 3.38
CA ASN A 128 6.54 9.26 2.56
C ASN A 128 7.94 9.87 2.78
N ILE A 129 8.30 10.03 4.03
CA ILE A 129 9.59 10.63 4.41
C ILE A 129 10.73 9.72 3.94
N ASP A 130 11.75 10.29 3.29
CA ASP A 130 12.94 9.56 2.88
C ASP A 130 13.68 9.00 4.12
N PRO A 131 13.85 7.67 4.23
CA PRO A 131 14.57 7.05 5.34
C PRO A 131 16.01 7.54 5.52
N ALA A 132 16.68 8.01 4.45
CA ALA A 132 18.03 8.54 4.52
C ALA A 132 18.12 9.77 5.42
N LEU A 133 17.02 10.50 5.61
CA LEU A 133 16.98 11.69 6.48
C LEU A 133 17.10 11.35 7.96
N LEU A 134 16.89 10.11 8.37
CA LEU A 134 17.13 9.68 9.76
C LEU A 134 18.60 9.87 10.18
N GLY A 135 19.53 9.75 9.21
CA GLY A 135 20.97 10.01 9.44
C GLY A 135 21.43 11.44 9.17
N ALA A 136 20.56 12.33 8.67
CA ALA A 136 20.92 13.67 8.23
C ALA A 136 20.89 14.74 9.33
N GLY A 137 20.49 14.37 10.55
CA GLY A 137 20.33 15.29 11.69
C GLY A 137 18.93 15.92 11.78
N ALA A 138 18.64 16.60 12.89
CA ALA A 138 17.30 17.06 13.23
C ALA A 138 16.70 18.04 12.21
N ALA A 139 17.42 19.08 11.82
CA ALA A 139 16.84 20.13 10.98
C ALA A 139 16.41 19.69 9.57
N PRO A 140 17.14 18.82 8.83
CA PRO A 140 16.64 18.25 7.59
C PRO A 140 15.42 17.35 7.80
N LEU A 141 15.40 16.55 8.85
CA LEU A 141 14.29 15.67 9.17
C LEU A 141 13.03 16.46 9.54
N GLU A 142 13.13 17.49 10.37
CA GLU A 142 12.03 18.38 10.73
C GLU A 142 11.37 19.01 9.49
N ARG A 143 12.18 19.56 8.57
CA ARG A 143 11.66 20.13 7.31
C ARG A 143 10.93 19.08 6.46
N ALA A 144 11.46 17.87 6.38
CA ALA A 144 10.81 16.80 5.63
C ALA A 144 9.47 16.39 6.26
N VAL A 145 9.42 16.32 7.58
CA VAL A 145 8.16 16.06 8.32
C VAL A 145 7.15 17.17 8.05
N GLU A 146 7.55 18.44 8.14
CA GLU A 146 6.68 19.58 7.86
C GLU A 146 6.14 19.55 6.42
N THR A 147 7.01 19.27 5.44
CA THR A 147 6.63 19.15 4.03
C THR A 147 5.64 17.99 3.82
N CYS A 148 5.95 16.84 4.38
CA CYS A 148 5.10 15.64 4.31
C CYS A 148 3.72 15.91 4.94
N LEU A 149 3.68 16.52 6.12
CA LEU A 149 2.43 16.91 6.78
C LEU A 149 1.62 17.94 5.95
N ALA A 150 2.30 18.90 5.33
CA ALA A 150 1.63 19.90 4.49
C ALA A 150 0.98 19.27 3.27
N ALA A 151 1.69 18.40 2.55
CA ALA A 151 1.16 17.68 1.39
C ALA A 151 0.00 16.75 1.79
N GLY A 152 0.16 16.00 2.89
CA GLY A 152 -0.82 15.04 3.36
C GLY A 152 -2.18 15.63 3.75
N ARG A 153 -2.26 16.94 3.98
CA ARG A 153 -3.55 17.62 4.28
C ARG A 153 -4.57 17.56 3.15
N ALA A 154 -4.12 17.33 1.91
CA ALA A 154 -5.00 17.20 0.76
C ALA A 154 -5.70 15.83 0.69
N ALA A 155 -5.18 14.81 1.40
CA ALA A 155 -5.81 13.50 1.48
C ALA A 155 -6.94 13.46 2.52
N PRO A 156 -7.93 12.57 2.40
CA PRO A 156 -8.97 12.36 3.41
C PRO A 156 -8.43 12.01 4.80
N ALA A 157 -7.29 11.32 4.85
CA ALA A 157 -6.48 11.06 6.03
C ALA A 157 -5.04 10.76 5.62
N HIS A 158 -4.09 11.05 6.52
CA HIS A 158 -2.67 10.82 6.26
C HIS A 158 -2.00 10.20 7.49
N VAL A 159 -1.29 9.10 7.27
CA VAL A 159 -0.39 8.48 8.25
C VAL A 159 1.04 8.86 7.87
N VAL A 160 1.66 9.75 8.65
CA VAL A 160 3.08 10.09 8.45
C VAL A 160 3.94 8.87 8.73
N ASN A 161 4.70 8.46 7.75
CA ASN A 161 5.61 7.31 7.83
C ASN A 161 6.82 7.54 6.93
N LEU A 162 7.83 6.70 7.06
CA LEU A 162 8.89 6.60 6.08
C LEU A 162 8.36 6.01 4.76
N GLY A 163 8.93 6.43 3.65
CA GLY A 163 8.59 5.90 2.33
C GLY A 163 9.18 4.52 2.03
N HIS A 164 10.05 4.01 2.92
CA HIS A 164 10.64 2.67 2.85
C HIS A 164 11.04 2.19 4.26
N GLY A 165 11.59 0.98 4.35
CA GLY A 165 12.15 0.45 5.60
C GLY A 165 13.30 1.29 6.15
N VAL A 166 13.49 1.24 7.47
CA VAL A 166 14.61 1.91 8.15
C VAL A 166 15.92 1.28 7.66
N PRO A 167 16.93 2.09 7.26
CA PRO A 167 18.25 1.57 6.94
C PRO A 167 18.88 0.83 8.14
N PRO A 168 19.71 -0.19 7.90
CA PRO A 168 20.41 -0.92 8.96
C PRO A 168 21.43 -0.06 9.72
#